data_3f8d54e9177ef766b3ab7311b99754f1
#
_entry.id   3f8d54e9177ef766b3ab7311b99754f1
#
_cell.length_a   1.000
_cell.length_b   1.000
_cell.length_c   1.000
_cell.angle_alpha   90.00
_cell.angle_beta   90.00
_cell.angle_gamma   90.00
#
_symmetry.space_group_name_H-M   'P 1'
#
loop_
_entity.id
_entity.type
_entity.pdbx_description
1 polymer ?
#
loop_
_entity_poly.entity_id
_entity_poly.type
_entity_poly.pdbx_seq_one_letter_code
_entity_poly.pdbx_strand_id
1 'polypeptide(L)'
;MGISRKFPSQGARIEPLSFSDHETFKSFYALYAAMFPLVDEREPPEEFFRILSFNENLEIQESYGPYREIVAAVRAWDAGPIVGGHVFGVTSSPAHLQAGIPASVQGIYAFLHERYRGLVPMRDFIAFAQETACSTFGQANPKKTVIFLEVNNPLRMTEAEIAADVESSGLHPARRYMFWFRCGFRPLDMHYVQPRLRDDAQPVRYLDLFCSRNDAMTIPAAVVLSHLHAFCSVSVLKNKNASCDSDFAAMEAWLKDRDGVALLGLDSNQLQTIAKLDRDLRENDRDLSHRHASP
;
A
#
# COMPACT_ATOMS: atom_id res chain seq x y z
N MET A 1 7.75 -6.35 20.60
CA MET A 1 7.12 -5.13 21.14
C MET A 1 6.81 -4.22 19.98
N GLY A 2 5.53 -3.92 19.73
CA GLY A 2 5.14 -3.04 18.62
C GLY A 2 5.35 -1.57 18.97
N ILE A 3 5.80 -0.78 17.99
CA ILE A 3 5.87 0.68 18.12
C ILE A 3 4.44 1.21 18.12
N SER A 4 4.11 2.03 19.12
CA SER A 4 2.88 2.82 19.16
C SER A 4 3.24 4.28 18.96
N ARG A 5 2.52 5.00 18.09
CA ARG A 5 2.75 6.41 17.82
C ARG A 5 1.56 7.25 18.27
N LYS A 6 1.82 8.23 19.14
CA LYS A 6 0.86 9.28 19.53
C LYS A 6 1.04 10.51 18.67
N PHE A 7 -0.07 11.15 18.30
CA PHE A 7 -0.07 12.40 17.54
C PHE A 7 -0.38 13.56 18.47
N PRO A 8 0.60 14.42 18.80
CA PRO A 8 0.46 15.44 19.85
C PRO A 8 -0.63 16.47 19.57
N SER A 9 -0.95 16.72 18.29
CA SER A 9 -1.89 17.78 17.90
C SER A 9 -3.37 17.42 18.09
N GLN A 10 -3.72 16.13 18.24
CA GLN A 10 -5.13 15.70 18.29
C GLN A 10 -5.39 14.50 19.23
N GLY A 11 -4.39 14.01 19.93
CA GLY A 11 -4.54 12.85 20.85
C GLY A 11 -4.73 11.50 20.16
N ALA A 12 -4.74 11.45 18.82
CA ALA A 12 -4.89 10.21 18.07
C ALA A 12 -3.68 9.29 18.26
N ARG A 13 -3.89 7.99 18.07
CA ARG A 13 -2.85 6.97 18.20
C ARG A 13 -2.98 5.93 17.10
N ILE A 14 -1.84 5.51 16.53
CA ILE A 14 -1.74 4.30 15.73
C ILE A 14 -1.00 3.25 16.55
N GLU A 15 -1.54 2.05 16.64
CA GLU A 15 -0.94 0.95 17.39
C GLU A 15 -1.15 -0.38 16.68
N PRO A 16 -0.13 -1.26 16.64
CA PRO A 16 -0.29 -2.61 16.13
C PRO A 16 -1.34 -3.37 16.94
N LEU A 17 -2.17 -4.14 16.26
CA LEU A 17 -3.11 -5.03 16.90
C LEU A 17 -2.41 -6.31 17.36
N SER A 18 -2.76 -6.75 18.57
CA SER A 18 -2.43 -8.09 19.03
C SER A 18 -3.55 -9.08 18.66
N PHE A 19 -3.17 -10.23 18.14
CA PHE A 19 -4.15 -11.30 17.84
C PHE A 19 -4.85 -11.88 19.05
N SER A 20 -4.25 -11.76 20.24
CA SER A 20 -4.88 -12.16 21.49
C SER A 20 -6.00 -11.20 21.91
N ASP A 21 -6.06 -9.99 21.34
CA ASP A 21 -7.13 -9.02 21.60
C ASP A 21 -8.24 -9.14 20.55
N HIS A 22 -9.05 -10.18 20.69
CA HIS A 22 -10.15 -10.47 19.78
C HIS A 22 -11.21 -9.35 19.71
N GLU A 23 -11.46 -8.63 20.77
CA GLU A 23 -12.46 -7.55 20.78
C GLU A 23 -11.97 -6.32 20.01
N THR A 24 -10.70 -5.97 20.15
CA THR A 24 -10.09 -4.90 19.36
C THR A 24 -10.03 -5.29 17.88
N PHE A 25 -9.66 -6.52 17.55
CA PHE A 25 -9.67 -6.98 16.17
C PHE A 25 -11.08 -6.99 15.56
N LYS A 26 -12.09 -7.44 16.30
CA LYS A 26 -13.50 -7.42 15.87
C LYS A 26 -13.97 -6.00 15.53
N SER A 27 -13.61 -5.03 16.39
CA SER A 27 -13.95 -3.61 16.17
C SER A 27 -13.23 -3.03 14.96
N PHE A 28 -11.95 -3.36 14.77
CA PHE A 28 -11.17 -3.01 13.60
C PHE A 28 -11.80 -3.59 12.34
N TYR A 29 -12.10 -4.90 12.34
CA TYR A 29 -12.63 -5.60 11.18
C TYR A 29 -14.01 -5.09 10.78
N ALA A 30 -14.88 -4.77 11.73
CA ALA A 30 -16.20 -4.19 11.45
C ALA A 30 -16.07 -2.86 10.68
N LEU A 31 -15.13 -2.00 11.11
CA LEU A 31 -14.86 -0.74 10.40
C LEU A 31 -14.21 -0.97 9.03
N TYR A 32 -13.23 -1.87 8.95
CA TYR A 32 -12.58 -2.25 7.69
C TYR A 32 -13.61 -2.75 6.67
N ALA A 33 -14.50 -3.67 7.08
CA ALA A 33 -15.55 -4.20 6.21
C ALA A 33 -16.55 -3.14 5.73
N ALA A 34 -16.82 -2.12 6.55
CA ALA A 34 -17.66 -1.00 6.16
C ALA A 34 -16.96 -0.05 5.15
N MET A 35 -15.64 0.10 5.28
CA MET A 35 -14.84 0.95 4.38
C MET A 35 -14.51 0.29 3.04
N PHE A 36 -14.47 -1.05 2.99
CA PHE A 36 -14.24 -1.85 1.80
C PHE A 36 -15.43 -2.80 1.57
N PRO A 37 -16.54 -2.31 1.01
CA PRO A 37 -17.80 -3.07 0.89
C PRO A 37 -17.73 -4.20 -0.13
N LEU A 38 -16.85 -4.10 -1.15
CA LEU A 38 -16.71 -5.13 -2.18
C LEU A 38 -16.00 -6.35 -1.60
N VAL A 39 -16.69 -7.49 -1.62
CA VAL A 39 -16.19 -8.75 -1.04
C VAL A 39 -14.89 -9.21 -1.73
N ASP A 40 -14.76 -8.94 -3.03
CA ASP A 40 -13.61 -9.35 -3.83
C ASP A 40 -12.35 -8.49 -3.59
N GLU A 41 -12.51 -7.31 -3.00
CA GLU A 41 -11.41 -6.41 -2.61
C GLU A 41 -11.06 -6.50 -1.12
N ARG A 42 -11.75 -7.36 -0.39
CA ARG A 42 -11.65 -7.47 1.06
C ARG A 42 -11.14 -8.82 1.51
N GLU A 43 -10.12 -8.81 2.38
CA GLU A 43 -9.68 -10.02 3.06
C GLU A 43 -10.69 -10.43 4.14
N PRO A 44 -11.13 -11.69 4.19
CA PRO A 44 -11.95 -12.19 5.29
C PRO A 44 -11.13 -12.31 6.59
N PRO A 45 -11.77 -12.34 7.77
CA PRO A 45 -11.06 -12.34 9.06
C PRO A 45 -10.03 -13.47 9.21
N GLU A 46 -10.37 -14.66 8.73
CA GLU A 46 -9.53 -15.86 8.75
C GLU A 46 -8.25 -15.69 7.93
N GLU A 47 -8.30 -14.93 6.82
CA GLU A 47 -7.12 -14.65 6.02
C GLU A 47 -6.17 -13.69 6.74
N PHE A 48 -6.69 -12.68 7.43
CA PHE A 48 -5.86 -11.86 8.32
C PHE A 48 -5.11 -12.73 9.34
N PHE A 49 -5.81 -13.62 10.04
CA PHE A 49 -5.19 -14.51 11.01
C PHE A 49 -4.18 -15.45 10.36
N ARG A 50 -4.48 -15.97 9.18
CA ARG A 50 -3.59 -16.86 8.44
C ARG A 50 -2.28 -16.17 8.06
N ILE A 51 -2.35 -15.01 7.40
CA ILE A 51 -1.15 -14.28 6.96
C ILE A 51 -0.31 -13.88 8.17
N LEU A 52 -0.95 -13.47 9.23
CA LEU A 52 -0.26 -13.03 10.43
C LEU A 52 0.38 -14.18 11.22
N SER A 53 -0.16 -15.41 11.10
CA SER A 53 0.53 -16.61 11.63
C SER A 53 1.84 -16.87 10.89
N PHE A 54 2.00 -16.40 9.65
CA PHE A 54 3.25 -16.53 8.89
C PHE A 54 4.38 -15.64 9.43
N ASN A 55 4.07 -14.60 10.20
CA ASN A 55 5.07 -13.73 10.78
C ASN A 55 6.10 -14.43 11.66
N GLU A 56 5.70 -15.53 12.31
CA GLU A 56 6.56 -16.32 13.21
C GLU A 56 6.96 -17.67 12.61
N ASN A 57 6.55 -17.95 11.38
CA ASN A 57 6.89 -19.20 10.70
C ASN A 57 8.28 -19.11 10.06
N LEU A 58 9.27 -19.77 10.68
CA LEU A 58 10.67 -19.75 10.23
C LEU A 58 10.84 -20.33 8.82
N GLU A 59 10.10 -21.38 8.46
CA GLU A 59 10.19 -22.00 7.13
C GLU A 59 9.78 -21.01 6.03
N ILE A 60 8.74 -20.22 6.26
CA ILE A 60 8.30 -19.17 5.34
C ILE A 60 9.35 -18.07 5.24
N GLN A 61 9.92 -17.65 6.39
CA GLN A 61 10.96 -16.61 6.42
C GLN A 61 12.25 -17.07 5.69
N GLU A 62 12.59 -18.35 5.80
CA GLU A 62 13.75 -18.93 5.10
C GLU A 62 13.48 -19.07 3.59
N SER A 63 12.25 -19.41 3.19
CA SER A 63 11.89 -19.63 1.79
C SER A 63 11.76 -18.34 0.99
N TYR A 64 11.18 -17.27 1.57
CA TYR A 64 10.80 -16.05 0.84
C TYR A 64 11.52 -14.80 1.33
N GLY A 65 12.38 -14.93 2.31
CA GLY A 65 13.03 -13.83 3.01
C GLY A 65 12.18 -13.32 4.19
N PRO A 66 12.78 -12.53 5.06
CA PRO A 66 12.08 -12.02 6.24
C PRO A 66 10.94 -11.08 5.81
N TYR A 67 9.72 -11.53 6.02
CA TYR A 67 8.48 -10.77 5.76
C TYR A 67 7.60 -10.77 7.00
N ARG A 68 7.00 -9.63 7.31
CA ARG A 68 5.99 -9.54 8.35
C ARG A 68 4.85 -8.65 7.90
N GLU A 69 3.63 -9.11 8.12
CA GLU A 69 2.43 -8.28 7.91
C GLU A 69 2.00 -7.66 9.25
N ILE A 70 1.69 -6.39 9.21
CA ILE A 70 1.28 -5.59 10.37
C ILE A 70 -0.13 -5.09 10.16
N VAL A 71 -0.99 -5.38 11.10
CA VAL A 71 -2.32 -4.76 11.20
C VAL A 71 -2.28 -3.79 12.34
N ALA A 72 -2.60 -2.53 12.10
CA ALA A 72 -2.62 -1.49 13.11
C ALA A 72 -3.97 -0.78 13.14
N ALA A 73 -4.47 -0.49 14.34
CA ALA A 73 -5.66 0.32 14.54
C ALA A 73 -5.29 1.79 14.72
N VAL A 74 -6.15 2.66 14.22
CA VAL A 74 -6.14 4.09 14.54
C VAL A 74 -7.21 4.37 15.57
N ARG A 75 -6.81 4.86 16.75
CA ARG A 75 -7.73 5.32 17.78
C ARG A 75 -7.85 6.83 17.76
N ALA A 76 -9.05 7.34 18.00
CA ALA A 76 -9.32 8.78 18.06
C ALA A 76 -8.54 9.49 19.19
N TRP A 77 -8.30 8.78 20.32
CA TRP A 77 -7.49 9.18 21.46
C TRP A 77 -7.05 7.93 22.25
N ASP A 78 -6.26 8.09 23.31
CA ASP A 78 -5.88 6.98 24.20
C ASP A 78 -7.14 6.29 24.74
N ALA A 79 -7.21 4.97 24.58
CA ALA A 79 -8.38 4.13 24.92
C ALA A 79 -9.70 4.56 24.21
N GLY A 80 -9.62 5.41 23.21
CA GLY A 80 -10.77 5.83 22.41
C GLY A 80 -11.22 4.78 21.39
N PRO A 81 -12.32 5.08 20.66
CA PRO A 81 -12.81 4.17 19.64
C PRO A 81 -11.81 4.01 18.50
N ILE A 82 -11.84 2.84 17.85
CA ILE A 82 -11.15 2.62 16.58
C ILE A 82 -11.88 3.40 15.50
N VAL A 83 -11.15 4.26 14.81
CA VAL A 83 -11.67 5.18 13.79
C VAL A 83 -11.01 4.99 12.43
N GLY A 84 -10.07 4.05 12.33
CA GLY A 84 -9.36 3.72 11.12
C GLY A 84 -8.41 2.56 11.29
N GLY A 85 -7.67 2.27 10.24
CA GLY A 85 -6.67 1.22 10.24
C GLY A 85 -5.55 1.43 9.24
N HIS A 86 -4.47 0.70 9.46
CA HIS A 86 -3.33 0.62 8.57
C HIS A 86 -2.84 -0.83 8.50
N VAL A 87 -2.90 -1.42 7.32
CA VAL A 87 -2.39 -2.77 7.04
C VAL A 87 -1.24 -2.65 6.06
N PHE A 88 -0.10 -3.24 6.40
CA PHE A 88 1.08 -3.18 5.55
C PHE A 88 2.02 -4.35 5.82
N GLY A 89 2.72 -4.78 4.77
CA GLY A 89 3.81 -5.74 4.85
C GLY A 89 5.15 -5.04 5.01
N VAL A 90 6.09 -5.65 5.73
CA VAL A 90 7.46 -5.16 5.87
C VAL A 90 8.45 -6.27 5.54
N THR A 91 9.51 -5.94 4.80
CA THR A 91 10.59 -6.87 4.48
C THR A 91 11.94 -6.19 4.48
N SER A 92 12.99 -6.97 4.72
CA SER A 92 14.39 -6.57 4.57
C SER A 92 15.18 -7.76 4.02
N SER A 93 16.20 -7.49 3.22
CA SER A 93 17.02 -8.53 2.59
C SER A 93 18.45 -8.02 2.39
N PRO A 94 19.40 -8.88 2.05
CA PRO A 94 20.76 -8.45 1.68
C PRO A 94 20.76 -7.37 0.58
N ALA A 95 19.88 -7.45 -0.42
CA ALA A 95 19.77 -6.44 -1.48
C ALA A 95 19.38 -5.05 -0.94
N HIS A 96 18.49 -4.99 0.06
CA HIS A 96 18.13 -3.74 0.74
C HIS A 96 19.35 -3.15 1.45
N LEU A 97 20.06 -3.95 2.23
CA LEU A 97 21.21 -3.50 3.02
C LEU A 97 22.37 -3.03 2.12
N GLN A 98 22.65 -3.74 1.03
CA GLN A 98 23.65 -3.34 0.03
C GLN A 98 23.30 -2.00 -0.63
N ALA A 99 22.03 -1.72 -0.83
CA ALA A 99 21.53 -0.45 -1.36
C ALA A 99 21.46 0.69 -0.32
N GLY A 100 21.84 0.44 0.94
CA GLY A 100 21.70 1.38 2.05
C GLY A 100 20.25 1.69 2.42
N ILE A 101 19.34 0.79 2.07
CA ILE A 101 17.90 0.83 2.39
C ILE A 101 17.67 -0.13 3.57
N PRO A 102 17.20 0.34 4.74
CA PRO A 102 17.09 -0.54 5.92
C PRO A 102 16.00 -1.61 5.74
N ALA A 103 14.91 -1.27 5.10
CA ALA A 103 13.77 -2.14 4.84
C ALA A 103 12.88 -1.55 3.75
N SER A 104 11.92 -2.33 3.28
CA SER A 104 10.80 -1.82 2.48
C SER A 104 9.46 -2.20 3.10
N VAL A 105 8.45 -1.41 2.76
CA VAL A 105 7.06 -1.55 3.21
C VAL A 105 6.18 -1.73 1.99
N GLN A 106 5.25 -2.67 2.00
CA GLN A 106 4.10 -2.72 1.10
C GLN A 106 2.90 -2.12 1.82
N GLY A 107 2.43 -0.96 1.37
CA GLY A 107 1.15 -0.42 1.84
C GLY A 107 0.00 -1.22 1.22
N ILE A 108 -0.85 -1.80 2.06
CA ILE A 108 -1.99 -2.63 1.62
C ILE A 108 -3.28 -1.85 1.83
N TYR A 109 -3.59 -1.49 3.08
CA TYR A 109 -4.76 -0.66 3.40
C TYR A 109 -4.38 0.47 4.34
N ALA A 110 -4.89 1.69 4.07
CA ALA A 110 -4.85 2.82 4.98
C ALA A 110 -6.19 3.56 4.90
N PHE A 111 -6.94 3.60 5.99
CA PHE A 111 -8.29 4.16 5.99
C PHE A 111 -8.62 4.85 7.31
N LEU A 112 -9.50 5.84 7.19
CA LEU A 112 -10.15 6.53 8.32
C LEU A 112 -11.64 6.65 8.02
N HIS A 113 -12.47 6.40 9.03
CA HIS A 113 -13.89 6.71 8.96
C HIS A 113 -14.09 8.18 8.57
N GLU A 114 -15.06 8.48 7.74
CA GLU A 114 -15.25 9.80 7.11
C GLU A 114 -15.25 10.97 8.10
N ARG A 115 -15.91 10.80 9.28
CA ARG A 115 -15.95 11.81 10.34
C ARG A 115 -14.58 12.15 10.95
N TYR A 116 -13.59 11.30 10.72
CA TYR A 116 -12.22 11.44 11.25
C TYR A 116 -11.21 11.69 10.16
N ARG A 117 -11.64 11.94 8.92
CA ARG A 117 -10.75 12.34 7.83
C ARG A 117 -9.97 13.59 8.24
N GLY A 118 -8.65 13.54 8.13
CA GLY A 118 -7.76 14.61 8.57
C GLY A 118 -7.28 14.51 10.03
N LEU A 119 -7.83 13.60 10.85
CA LEU A 119 -7.34 13.33 12.22
C LEU A 119 -5.89 12.87 12.22
N VAL A 120 -5.52 12.00 11.28
CA VAL A 120 -4.15 11.52 11.09
C VAL A 120 -3.71 11.90 9.68
N PRO A 121 -2.74 12.82 9.52
CA PRO A 121 -2.16 13.14 8.24
C PRO A 121 -1.49 11.93 7.59
N MET A 122 -1.52 11.80 6.26
CA MET A 122 -0.91 10.68 5.52
C MET A 122 0.58 10.52 5.84
N ARG A 123 1.31 11.63 6.05
CA ARG A 123 2.73 11.59 6.47
C ARG A 123 2.96 10.81 7.77
N ASP A 124 1.96 10.74 8.65
CA ASP A 124 2.07 10.05 9.92
C ASP A 124 1.83 8.54 9.76
N PHE A 125 0.94 8.12 8.85
CA PHE A 125 0.84 6.73 8.41
C PHE A 125 2.16 6.26 7.80
N ILE A 126 2.73 7.06 6.89
CA ILE A 126 4.03 6.81 6.25
C ILE A 126 5.13 6.66 7.30
N ALA A 127 5.25 7.60 8.21
CA ALA A 127 6.28 7.59 9.25
C ALA A 127 6.11 6.39 10.21
N PHE A 128 4.87 6.07 10.61
CA PHE A 128 4.59 4.91 11.44
C PHE A 128 5.03 3.59 10.76
N ALA A 129 4.72 3.42 9.47
CA ALA A 129 5.12 2.22 8.72
C ALA A 129 6.65 2.12 8.60
N GLN A 130 7.35 3.24 8.33
CA GLN A 130 8.81 3.27 8.23
C GLN A 130 9.49 2.96 9.58
N GLU A 131 9.00 3.54 10.68
CA GLU A 131 9.50 3.30 12.04
C GLU A 131 9.28 1.84 12.44
N THR A 132 8.09 1.29 12.14
CA THR A 132 7.74 -0.10 12.41
C THR A 132 8.63 -1.07 11.63
N ALA A 133 8.86 -0.81 10.33
CA ALA A 133 9.75 -1.63 9.50
C ALA A 133 11.18 -1.66 10.06
N CYS A 134 11.74 -0.50 10.40
CA CYS A 134 13.07 -0.42 11.00
C CYS A 134 13.16 -1.18 12.33
N SER A 135 12.17 -0.98 13.21
CA SER A 135 12.14 -1.67 14.50
C SER A 135 12.01 -3.18 14.35
N THR A 136 11.20 -3.65 13.40
CA THR A 136 10.98 -5.08 13.14
C THR A 136 12.28 -5.80 12.80
N PHE A 137 13.17 -5.15 12.04
CA PHE A 137 14.45 -5.74 11.60
C PHE A 137 15.67 -5.20 12.34
N GLY A 138 15.49 -4.48 13.45
CA GLY A 138 16.61 -3.92 14.23
C GLY A 138 17.45 -2.91 13.43
N GLN A 139 16.84 -2.23 12.46
CA GLN A 139 17.51 -1.28 11.58
C GLN A 139 17.37 0.16 12.09
N ALA A 140 18.30 1.01 11.67
CA ALA A 140 18.26 2.45 11.92
C ALA A 140 17.79 3.22 10.66
N ASN A 141 17.54 4.52 10.82
CA ASN A 141 17.19 5.44 9.73
C ASN A 141 15.85 5.14 9.02
N PRO A 142 14.70 5.23 9.73
CA PRO A 142 13.37 4.97 9.15
C PRO A 142 13.10 5.78 7.87
N LYS A 143 13.62 7.01 7.76
CA LYS A 143 13.45 7.86 6.58
C LYS A 143 14.06 7.30 5.29
N LYS A 144 14.99 6.33 5.41
CA LYS A 144 15.55 5.61 4.25
C LYS A 144 14.76 4.36 3.88
N THR A 145 13.78 3.98 4.70
CA THR A 145 12.86 2.88 4.37
C THR A 145 11.99 3.29 3.19
N VAL A 146 11.90 2.40 2.23
CA VAL A 146 11.12 2.61 1.01
C VAL A 146 9.72 2.04 1.22
N ILE A 147 8.69 2.76 0.78
CA ILE A 147 7.31 2.27 0.77
C ILE A 147 6.88 2.06 -0.67
N PHE A 148 6.33 0.89 -0.95
CA PHE A 148 5.68 0.56 -2.21
C PHE A 148 4.16 0.57 -2.03
N LEU A 149 3.45 1.03 -3.07
CA LEU A 149 1.99 1.05 -3.14
C LEU A 149 1.54 0.56 -4.51
N GLU A 150 0.50 -0.23 -4.56
CA GLU A 150 -0.23 -0.55 -5.78
C GLU A 150 -1.28 0.53 -6.02
N VAL A 151 -1.23 1.19 -7.16
CA VAL A 151 -2.11 2.31 -7.50
C VAL A 151 -2.74 2.11 -8.86
N ASN A 152 -4.06 2.19 -8.93
CA ASN A 152 -4.81 2.08 -10.18
C ASN A 152 -4.37 3.15 -11.19
N ASN A 153 -3.88 2.72 -12.35
CA ASN A 153 -3.53 3.60 -13.44
C ASN A 153 -4.75 3.84 -14.36
N PRO A 154 -5.36 5.03 -14.35
CA PRO A 154 -6.58 5.30 -15.12
C PRO A 154 -6.41 5.16 -16.62
N LEU A 155 -5.17 5.19 -17.14
CA LEU A 155 -4.90 5.02 -18.57
C LEU A 155 -4.88 3.55 -19.01
N ARG A 156 -4.86 2.62 -18.06
CA ARG A 156 -4.89 1.16 -18.33
C ARG A 156 -6.24 0.52 -17.96
N MET A 157 -7.13 1.29 -17.32
CA MET A 157 -8.46 0.84 -16.94
C MET A 157 -9.45 1.05 -18.09
N THR A 158 -10.39 0.13 -18.24
CA THR A 158 -11.59 0.31 -19.06
C THR A 158 -12.56 1.27 -18.37
N GLU A 159 -13.50 1.84 -19.13
CA GLU A 159 -14.56 2.69 -18.57
C GLU A 159 -15.39 1.98 -17.48
N ALA A 160 -15.65 0.69 -17.67
CA ALA A 160 -16.39 -0.12 -16.69
C ALA A 160 -15.59 -0.30 -15.39
N GLU A 161 -14.27 -0.56 -15.47
CA GLU A 161 -13.39 -0.65 -14.29
C GLU A 161 -13.29 0.70 -13.57
N ILE A 162 -13.18 1.81 -14.30
CA ILE A 162 -13.20 3.16 -13.71
C ILE A 162 -14.52 3.42 -12.99
N ALA A 163 -15.66 3.07 -13.61
CA ALA A 163 -16.97 3.28 -13.01
C ALA A 163 -17.14 2.46 -11.71
N ALA A 164 -16.76 1.17 -11.73
CA ALA A 164 -16.80 0.31 -10.55
C ALA A 164 -15.87 0.82 -9.43
N ASP A 165 -14.68 1.28 -9.79
CA ASP A 165 -13.71 1.85 -8.85
C ASP A 165 -14.21 3.16 -8.21
N VAL A 166 -14.88 4.02 -8.98
CA VAL A 166 -15.50 5.24 -8.46
C VAL A 166 -16.68 4.92 -7.55
N GLU A 167 -17.50 3.94 -7.90
CA GLU A 167 -18.62 3.50 -7.08
C GLU A 167 -18.14 2.97 -5.72
N SER A 168 -17.08 2.18 -5.69
CA SER A 168 -16.54 1.60 -4.46
C SER A 168 -15.79 2.61 -3.59
N SER A 169 -14.96 3.46 -4.19
CA SER A 169 -14.04 4.36 -3.47
C SER A 169 -14.56 5.78 -3.29
N GLY A 170 -15.58 6.18 -4.05
CA GLY A 170 -16.08 7.55 -4.11
C GLY A 170 -15.11 8.55 -4.76
N LEU A 171 -14.01 8.08 -5.38
CA LEU A 171 -12.99 8.97 -5.93
C LEU A 171 -12.41 8.41 -7.24
N HIS A 172 -12.41 9.23 -8.30
CA HIS A 172 -11.86 8.85 -9.59
C HIS A 172 -10.37 8.41 -9.48
N PRO A 173 -9.94 7.30 -10.13
CA PRO A 173 -8.57 6.78 -10.02
C PRO A 173 -7.50 7.81 -10.37
N ALA A 174 -7.70 8.72 -11.33
CA ALA A 174 -6.76 9.80 -11.62
C ALA A 174 -6.48 10.72 -10.42
N ARG A 175 -7.51 10.99 -9.59
CA ARG A 175 -7.35 11.80 -8.37
C ARG A 175 -6.53 11.07 -7.31
N ARG A 176 -6.76 9.76 -7.13
CA ARG A 176 -5.97 8.93 -6.20
C ARG A 176 -4.53 8.79 -6.68
N TYR A 177 -4.32 8.60 -7.97
CA TYR A 177 -2.99 8.55 -8.59
C TYR A 177 -2.21 9.83 -8.31
N MET A 178 -2.80 11.00 -8.59
CA MET A 178 -2.20 12.30 -8.34
C MET A 178 -2.09 12.66 -6.85
N PHE A 179 -2.94 12.10 -6.00
CA PHE A 179 -2.81 12.23 -4.55
C PHE A 179 -1.51 11.57 -4.07
N TRP A 180 -1.25 10.32 -4.43
CA TRP A 180 -0.01 9.63 -4.06
C TRP A 180 1.22 10.30 -4.63
N PHE A 181 1.13 10.80 -5.87
CA PHE A 181 2.22 11.58 -6.47
C PHE A 181 2.54 12.84 -5.64
N ARG A 182 1.52 13.58 -5.15
CA ARG A 182 1.70 14.76 -4.27
C ARG A 182 2.21 14.40 -2.88
N CYS A 183 1.92 13.19 -2.40
CA CYS A 183 2.47 12.65 -1.16
C CYS A 183 3.95 12.25 -1.29
N GLY A 184 4.54 12.41 -2.48
CA GLY A 184 5.95 12.13 -2.72
C GLY A 184 6.24 10.73 -3.23
N PHE A 185 5.23 9.99 -3.63
CA PHE A 185 5.43 8.71 -4.31
C PHE A 185 5.60 8.90 -5.81
N ARG A 186 6.35 8.01 -6.45
CA ARG A 186 6.58 8.00 -7.90
C ARG A 186 6.28 6.60 -8.45
N PRO A 187 5.58 6.49 -9.58
CA PRO A 187 5.43 5.19 -10.25
C PRO A 187 6.77 4.72 -10.77
N LEU A 188 7.02 3.44 -10.66
CA LEU A 188 8.15 2.76 -11.29
C LEU A 188 7.90 2.61 -12.80
N ASP A 189 8.93 2.85 -13.60
CA ASP A 189 8.90 2.59 -15.05
C ASP A 189 9.06 1.08 -15.31
N MET A 190 8.01 0.33 -14.98
CA MET A 190 7.92 -1.11 -15.18
C MET A 190 6.48 -1.55 -15.45
N HIS A 191 6.34 -2.65 -16.18
CA HIS A 191 5.04 -3.29 -16.33
C HIS A 191 4.75 -4.14 -15.09
N TYR A 192 3.98 -3.57 -14.15
CA TYR A 192 3.55 -4.27 -12.95
C TYR A 192 2.26 -5.06 -13.22
N VAL A 193 2.22 -6.30 -12.75
CA VAL A 193 1.04 -7.16 -12.74
C VAL A 193 0.89 -7.75 -11.34
N GLN A 194 -0.23 -7.49 -10.68
CA GLN A 194 -0.54 -8.18 -9.43
C GLN A 194 -1.02 -9.60 -9.77
N PRO A 195 -0.34 -10.64 -9.26
CA PRO A 195 -0.81 -12.01 -9.41
C PRO A 195 -2.24 -12.17 -8.86
N ARG A 196 -2.97 -13.16 -9.37
CA ARG A 196 -4.33 -13.42 -8.89
C ARG A 196 -4.36 -13.75 -7.40
N LEU A 197 -5.26 -13.10 -6.69
CA LEU A 197 -5.45 -13.31 -5.25
C LEU A 197 -6.11 -14.68 -4.92
N ARG A 198 -6.85 -15.24 -5.89
CA ARG A 198 -7.56 -16.51 -5.78
C ARG A 198 -7.50 -17.26 -7.11
N ASP A 199 -7.66 -18.57 -7.09
CA ASP A 199 -7.56 -19.43 -8.28
C ASP A 199 -8.64 -19.10 -9.36
N ASP A 200 -9.78 -18.53 -8.95
CA ASP A 200 -10.88 -18.09 -9.81
C ASP A 200 -10.77 -16.63 -10.27
N ALA A 201 -9.84 -15.87 -9.73
CA ALA A 201 -9.62 -14.46 -10.08
C ALA A 201 -8.69 -14.30 -11.30
N GLN A 202 -8.75 -13.14 -11.94
CA GLN A 202 -7.80 -12.73 -12.96
C GLN A 202 -6.67 -11.89 -12.35
N PRO A 203 -5.45 -11.91 -12.93
CA PRO A 203 -4.39 -10.99 -12.54
C PRO A 203 -4.83 -9.53 -12.79
N VAL A 204 -4.43 -8.61 -11.91
CA VAL A 204 -4.74 -7.19 -12.09
C VAL A 204 -3.61 -6.52 -12.88
N ARG A 205 -3.94 -5.98 -14.06
CA ARG A 205 -2.96 -5.46 -15.03
C ARG A 205 -2.97 -3.93 -15.17
N TYR A 206 -3.90 -3.25 -14.54
CA TYR A 206 -4.02 -1.79 -14.61
C TYR A 206 -3.37 -1.07 -13.42
N LEU A 207 -2.56 -1.78 -12.62
CA LEU A 207 -1.83 -1.17 -11.51
C LEU A 207 -0.47 -0.65 -11.96
N ASP A 208 -0.05 0.46 -11.36
CA ASP A 208 1.35 0.86 -11.28
C ASP A 208 1.87 0.62 -9.87
N LEU A 209 3.12 0.16 -9.78
CA LEU A 209 3.83 0.09 -8.51
C LEU A 209 4.48 1.45 -8.22
N PHE A 210 4.04 2.11 -7.16
CA PHE A 210 4.60 3.38 -6.68
C PHE A 210 5.67 3.15 -5.63
N CYS A 211 6.63 4.08 -5.56
CA CYS A 211 7.73 4.04 -4.59
C CYS A 211 7.88 5.41 -3.91
N SER A 212 8.09 5.42 -2.58
CA SER A 212 8.21 6.65 -1.77
C SER A 212 9.59 7.34 -1.86
N ARG A 213 10.41 6.99 -2.83
CA ARG A 213 11.77 7.50 -2.93
C ARG A 213 11.84 8.77 -3.78
N ASN A 214 11.89 9.94 -3.10
CA ASN A 214 11.93 11.25 -3.77
C ASN A 214 13.33 11.78 -4.08
N ASP A 215 14.35 11.23 -3.44
CA ASP A 215 15.74 11.69 -3.49
C ASP A 215 16.57 11.02 -4.59
N ALA A 216 15.97 10.09 -5.32
CA ALA A 216 16.62 9.33 -6.38
C ALA A 216 15.75 9.24 -7.62
N MET A 217 16.40 9.14 -8.78
CA MET A 217 15.74 8.91 -10.07
C MET A 217 15.52 7.42 -10.37
N THR A 218 16.16 6.55 -9.60
CA THR A 218 16.08 5.09 -9.76
C THR A 218 16.08 4.40 -8.41
N ILE A 219 15.52 3.20 -8.39
CA ILE A 219 15.64 2.24 -7.28
C ILE A 219 16.34 0.98 -7.78
N PRO A 220 17.28 0.36 -7.03
CA PRO A 220 17.93 -0.88 -7.46
C PRO A 220 16.89 -1.98 -7.75
N ALA A 221 17.01 -2.61 -8.92
CA ALA A 221 16.06 -3.65 -9.34
C ALA A 221 16.06 -4.86 -8.39
N ALA A 222 17.21 -5.19 -7.79
CA ALA A 222 17.31 -6.24 -6.79
C ALA A 222 16.48 -5.96 -5.51
N VAL A 223 16.31 -4.67 -5.13
CA VAL A 223 15.46 -4.27 -4.00
C VAL A 223 13.99 -4.48 -4.37
N VAL A 224 13.58 -4.03 -5.56
CA VAL A 224 12.20 -4.21 -6.05
C VAL A 224 11.87 -5.70 -6.15
N LEU A 225 12.77 -6.50 -6.75
CA LEU A 225 12.57 -7.94 -6.88
C LEU A 225 12.43 -8.64 -5.53
N SER A 226 13.35 -8.36 -4.61
CA SER A 226 13.32 -8.96 -3.26
C SER A 226 12.05 -8.59 -2.50
N HIS A 227 11.60 -7.33 -2.62
CA HIS A 227 10.35 -6.87 -2.03
C HIS A 227 9.14 -7.60 -2.62
N LEU A 228 9.01 -7.60 -3.95
CA LEU A 228 7.88 -8.24 -4.64
C LEU A 228 7.84 -9.74 -4.42
N HIS A 229 9.01 -10.42 -4.41
CA HIS A 229 9.08 -11.84 -4.14
C HIS A 229 8.52 -12.19 -2.75
N ALA A 230 8.95 -11.46 -1.71
CA ALA A 230 8.45 -11.68 -0.36
C ALA A 230 6.95 -11.35 -0.22
N PHE A 231 6.53 -10.18 -0.71
CA PHE A 231 5.14 -9.73 -0.67
C PHE A 231 4.21 -10.67 -1.46
N CYS A 232 4.54 -10.95 -2.72
CA CYS A 232 3.68 -11.79 -3.55
C CYS A 232 3.60 -13.22 -3.04
N SER A 233 4.73 -13.81 -2.59
CA SER A 233 4.71 -15.20 -2.10
C SER A 233 3.93 -15.34 -0.79
N VAL A 234 4.07 -14.39 0.13
CA VAL A 234 3.47 -14.50 1.47
C VAL A 234 2.05 -13.95 1.49
N SER A 235 1.87 -12.69 1.08
CA SER A 235 0.60 -11.97 1.23
C SER A 235 -0.37 -12.24 0.08
N VAL A 236 0.09 -12.18 -1.18
CA VAL A 236 -0.78 -12.35 -2.35
C VAL A 236 -1.10 -13.82 -2.58
N LEU A 237 -0.09 -14.67 -2.74
CA LEU A 237 -0.21 -16.08 -3.09
C LEU A 237 -0.33 -17.02 -1.88
N LYS A 238 -0.40 -16.46 -0.67
CA LYS A 238 -0.70 -17.19 0.57
C LYS A 238 0.23 -18.39 0.79
N ASN A 239 1.55 -18.10 0.88
CA ASN A 239 2.63 -19.10 1.06
C ASN A 239 2.84 -20.01 -0.16
N LYS A 240 2.74 -19.46 -1.37
CA LYS A 240 3.17 -20.12 -2.61
C LYS A 240 4.35 -19.33 -3.20
N ASN A 241 5.30 -20.02 -3.82
CA ASN A 241 6.42 -19.36 -4.47
C ASN A 241 5.93 -18.51 -5.66
N ALA A 242 6.12 -17.21 -5.59
CA ALA A 242 5.68 -16.27 -6.62
C ALA A 242 6.31 -16.57 -7.99
N SER A 243 7.55 -17.08 -8.04
CA SER A 243 8.20 -17.46 -9.31
C SER A 243 7.49 -18.59 -10.06
N CYS A 244 6.53 -19.30 -9.43
CA CYS A 244 5.68 -20.28 -10.11
C CYS A 244 4.47 -19.64 -10.83
N ASP A 245 4.18 -18.37 -10.57
CA ASP A 245 3.18 -17.61 -11.31
C ASP A 245 3.82 -17.01 -12.58
N SER A 246 3.17 -17.18 -13.73
CA SER A 246 3.73 -16.78 -15.02
C SER A 246 3.91 -15.28 -15.19
N ASP A 247 2.98 -14.48 -14.63
CA ASP A 247 3.07 -13.02 -14.69
C ASP A 247 4.19 -12.52 -13.76
N PHE A 248 4.30 -13.10 -12.57
CA PHE A 248 5.40 -12.79 -11.67
C PHE A 248 6.75 -13.21 -12.26
N ALA A 249 6.87 -14.41 -12.84
CA ALA A 249 8.09 -14.89 -13.45
C ALA A 249 8.58 -13.96 -14.60
N ALA A 250 7.65 -13.38 -15.36
CA ALA A 250 7.99 -12.40 -16.39
C ALA A 250 8.55 -11.10 -15.78
N MET A 251 7.93 -10.60 -14.69
CA MET A 251 8.45 -9.43 -13.95
C MET A 251 9.82 -9.73 -13.31
N GLU A 252 9.99 -10.92 -12.75
CA GLU A 252 11.24 -11.36 -12.14
C GLU A 252 12.36 -11.39 -13.18
N ALA A 253 12.13 -12.00 -14.35
CA ALA A 253 13.09 -12.03 -15.45
C ALA A 253 13.46 -10.61 -15.90
N TRP A 254 12.45 -9.75 -16.05
CA TRP A 254 12.65 -8.34 -16.42
C TRP A 254 13.50 -7.58 -15.39
N LEU A 255 13.27 -7.79 -14.08
CA LEU A 255 14.04 -7.14 -13.02
C LEU A 255 15.47 -7.68 -12.91
N LYS A 256 15.70 -8.98 -13.14
CA LYS A 256 17.03 -9.59 -13.10
C LYS A 256 17.97 -9.10 -14.21
N ASP A 257 17.42 -8.61 -15.33
CA ASP A 257 18.16 -8.12 -16.48
C ASP A 257 18.57 -6.63 -16.36
N ARG A 258 18.50 -6.03 -15.16
CA ARG A 258 18.83 -4.62 -14.99
C ARG A 258 19.32 -4.26 -13.61
N ASP A 259 20.10 -3.17 -13.54
CA ASP A 259 20.64 -2.67 -12.26
C ASP A 259 19.61 -1.86 -11.47
N GLY A 260 18.70 -1.15 -12.14
CA GLY A 260 17.75 -0.27 -11.51
C GLY A 260 16.48 -0.07 -12.33
N VAL A 261 15.44 0.39 -11.62
CA VAL A 261 14.14 0.78 -12.20
C VAL A 261 13.98 2.28 -12.04
N ALA A 262 13.65 2.98 -13.12
CA ALA A 262 13.45 4.42 -13.10
C ALA A 262 12.16 4.80 -12.36
N LEU A 263 12.16 5.98 -11.75
CA LEU A 263 11.02 6.62 -11.11
C LEU A 263 10.47 7.70 -12.04
N LEU A 264 9.22 7.57 -12.48
CA LEU A 264 8.62 8.50 -13.42
C LEU A 264 8.34 9.86 -12.77
N GLY A 265 8.78 10.92 -13.44
CA GLY A 265 8.53 12.32 -13.09
C GLY A 265 7.38 12.94 -13.90
N LEU A 266 7.02 14.19 -13.57
CA LEU A 266 5.99 14.95 -14.31
C LEU A 266 6.37 15.26 -15.77
N ASP A 267 7.58 15.00 -16.17
CA ASP A 267 8.08 15.08 -17.55
C ASP A 267 7.65 13.87 -18.39
N SER A 268 7.20 12.76 -17.77
CA SER A 268 6.68 11.61 -18.50
C SER A 268 5.29 11.89 -19.11
N ASN A 269 5.06 11.41 -20.33
CA ASN A 269 3.77 11.57 -21.02
C ASN A 269 2.60 10.97 -20.21
N GLN A 270 2.82 9.85 -19.54
CA GLN A 270 1.82 9.20 -18.70
C GLN A 270 1.36 10.15 -17.57
N LEU A 271 2.28 10.69 -16.80
CA LEU A 271 1.96 11.58 -15.69
C LEU A 271 1.36 12.91 -16.14
N GLN A 272 1.81 13.46 -17.27
CA GLN A 272 1.21 14.66 -17.86
C GLN A 272 -0.26 14.41 -18.22
N THR A 273 -0.57 13.27 -18.84
CA THR A 273 -1.94 12.90 -19.23
C THR A 273 -2.83 12.73 -17.99
N ILE A 274 -2.36 12.00 -16.97
CA ILE A 274 -3.13 11.78 -15.74
C ILE A 274 -3.31 13.10 -14.96
N ALA A 275 -2.28 13.94 -14.91
CA ALA A 275 -2.36 15.25 -14.25
C ALA A 275 -3.36 16.20 -14.96
N LYS A 276 -3.45 16.12 -16.28
CA LYS A 276 -4.48 16.84 -17.04
C LYS A 276 -5.86 16.34 -16.67
N LEU A 277 -6.07 15.02 -16.69
CA LEU A 277 -7.36 14.40 -16.32
C LEU A 277 -7.78 14.79 -14.89
N ASP A 278 -6.86 14.78 -13.91
CA ASP A 278 -7.16 15.23 -12.54
C ASP A 278 -7.58 16.70 -12.48
N ARG A 279 -6.98 17.58 -13.28
CA ARG A 279 -7.40 19.00 -13.34
C ARG A 279 -8.79 19.15 -13.91
N ASP A 280 -9.05 18.53 -15.07
CA ASP A 280 -10.36 18.61 -15.76
C ASP A 280 -11.49 18.12 -14.83
N LEU A 281 -11.26 17.03 -14.08
CA LEU A 281 -12.19 16.52 -13.07
C LEU A 281 -12.43 17.51 -11.91
N ARG A 282 -11.41 18.25 -11.47
CA ARG A 282 -11.56 19.25 -10.40
C ARG A 282 -12.30 20.50 -10.85
N GLU A 283 -12.12 20.91 -12.10
CA GLU A 283 -12.83 22.03 -12.70
C GLU A 283 -14.31 21.72 -12.84
N ASN A 284 -14.66 20.54 -13.34
CA ASN A 284 -16.04 20.08 -13.44
C ASN A 284 -16.77 20.06 -12.08
N ASP A 285 -16.10 19.61 -11.01
CA ASP A 285 -16.72 19.62 -9.67
C ASP A 285 -16.98 21.02 -9.14
N ARG A 286 -16.09 21.99 -9.43
CA ARG A 286 -16.28 23.38 -9.02
C ARG A 286 -17.48 23.99 -9.73
N ASP A 287 -17.61 23.74 -11.02
CA ASP A 287 -18.73 24.24 -11.82
C ASP A 287 -20.08 23.66 -11.36
N LEU A 288 -20.11 22.37 -11.00
CA LEU A 288 -21.30 21.73 -10.44
C LEU A 288 -21.68 22.32 -9.07
N SER A 289 -20.69 22.55 -8.21
CA SER A 289 -20.94 23.15 -6.89
C SER A 289 -21.44 24.60 -6.97
N HIS A 290 -20.97 25.37 -7.95
CA HIS A 290 -21.46 26.73 -8.20
C HIS A 290 -22.91 26.77 -8.76
N ARG A 291 -23.31 25.80 -9.60
CA ARG A 291 -24.67 25.70 -10.12
C ARG A 291 -25.70 25.32 -9.06
N HIS A 292 -25.31 24.59 -8.03
CA HIS A 292 -26.19 24.21 -6.93
C HIS A 292 -26.21 25.23 -5.78
N ALA A 293 -25.32 26.22 -5.78
CA ALA A 293 -25.26 27.28 -4.78
C ALA A 293 -25.94 28.58 -5.20
N SER A 294 -26.55 28.65 -6.42
CA SER A 294 -27.37 29.77 -6.85
C SER A 294 -28.79 29.57 -6.36
N PRO A 295 -29.36 30.53 -5.59
CA PRO A 295 -30.71 30.42 -5.00
C PRO A 295 -31.85 30.39 -6.03
#